data_39792d73c9fd675c4302e8cb2227771e
#
_entry.id   39792d73c9fd675c4302e8cb2227771e
#
_cell.length_a   1.000
_cell.length_b   1.000
_cell.length_c   1.000
_cell.angle_alpha   90.00
_cell.angle_beta   90.00
_cell.angle_gamma   90.00
#
_symmetry.space_group_name_H-M   'P 1'
#
loop_
_entity.id
_entity.type
_entity.pdbx_description
1 polymer ?
#
loop_
_entity_poly.entity_id
_entity_poly.type
_entity_poly.pdbx_seq_one_letter_code
_entity_poly.pdbx_strand_id
1 'polypeptide(L)'
;MLLRKKVRLFSAGLFFSLLSCAAAWAELKTGANAPSFTAPAALAGQTYHFVLAEALKKGPVVVYFYPKAFTSGCTIEAQLFAEATDKFAALKTTVIGVSGDDIETLKKFSQGPCGGKFAVAADLDRSIIKAYDAGMLIMPSMANRISYVVTPDSKILFVHSGMSPDQHVSSTL
;
A
#
# COMPACT_ATOMS: atom_id res chain seq x y z
N MET A 1 -43.84 30.75 63.83
CA MET A 1 -42.49 31.15 63.26
C MET A 1 -41.86 29.91 62.69
N LEU A 2 -42.07 29.65 61.36
CA LEU A 2 -41.67 28.42 60.69
C LEU A 2 -40.49 28.70 59.78
N LEU A 3 -39.35 28.15 60.08
CA LEU A 3 -38.11 28.28 59.32
C LEU A 3 -38.12 27.27 58.15
N ARG A 4 -38.26 27.74 56.91
CA ARG A 4 -38.14 26.92 55.67
C ARG A 4 -36.67 26.71 55.33
N LYS A 5 -36.14 25.46 55.49
CA LYS A 5 -34.85 25.04 54.98
C LYS A 5 -34.93 24.85 53.46
N LYS A 6 -34.16 25.65 52.69
CA LYS A 6 -33.97 25.46 51.27
C LYS A 6 -32.95 24.34 51.04
N VAL A 7 -33.39 23.23 50.47
CA VAL A 7 -32.51 22.16 49.98
C VAL A 7 -32.00 22.58 48.59
N ARG A 8 -30.69 22.76 48.44
CA ARG A 8 -30.01 22.96 47.14
C ARG A 8 -29.65 21.58 46.58
N LEU A 9 -30.34 21.16 45.51
CA LEU A 9 -29.91 20.03 44.69
C LEU A 9 -28.69 20.47 43.84
N PHE A 10 -27.54 19.86 44.11
CA PHE A 10 -26.38 19.91 43.24
C PHE A 10 -26.60 18.85 42.15
N SER A 11 -26.90 19.32 40.94
CA SER A 11 -26.92 18.49 39.75
C SER A 11 -25.48 18.30 39.29
N ALA A 12 -24.88 17.13 39.55
CA ALA A 12 -23.58 16.72 39.02
C ALA A 12 -23.81 16.23 37.59
N GLY A 13 -23.58 17.13 36.63
CA GLY A 13 -23.56 16.80 35.19
C GLY A 13 -22.34 15.94 34.89
N LEU A 14 -22.56 14.65 34.67
CA LEU A 14 -21.54 13.71 34.18
C LEU A 14 -21.28 13.99 32.68
N PHE A 15 -20.25 14.79 32.39
CA PHE A 15 -19.76 14.96 31.01
C PHE A 15 -19.06 13.67 30.57
N PHE A 16 -19.78 12.81 29.86
CA PHE A 16 -19.21 11.64 29.16
C PHE A 16 -18.51 12.15 27.89
N SER A 17 -17.21 12.42 28.00
CA SER A 17 -16.38 12.78 26.86
C SER A 17 -16.22 11.54 25.98
N LEU A 18 -17.00 11.45 24.91
CA LEU A 18 -16.81 10.49 23.83
C LEU A 18 -15.52 10.85 23.09
N LEU A 19 -14.40 10.24 23.49
CA LEU A 19 -13.17 10.23 22.71
C LEU A 19 -13.45 9.44 21.43
N SER A 20 -13.87 10.13 20.38
CA SER A 20 -14.00 9.57 19.04
C SER A 20 -12.59 9.28 18.55
N CYS A 21 -12.14 8.03 18.68
CA CYS A 21 -10.90 7.55 18.06
C CYS A 21 -11.15 7.49 16.56
N ALA A 22 -10.91 8.62 15.86
CA ALA A 22 -10.84 8.62 14.41
C ALA A 22 -9.65 7.75 14.05
N ALA A 23 -9.90 6.52 13.60
CA ALA A 23 -8.90 5.70 12.94
C ALA A 23 -8.49 6.44 11.67
N ALA A 24 -7.47 7.27 11.77
CA ALA A 24 -6.81 7.83 10.61
C ALA A 24 -6.20 6.65 9.84
N TRP A 25 -6.63 6.44 8.64
CA TRP A 25 -6.01 5.51 7.70
C TRP A 25 -4.65 6.12 7.33
N ALA A 26 -3.67 5.79 8.14
CA ALA A 26 -2.30 6.25 7.97
C ALA A 26 -1.51 5.08 7.40
N GLU A 27 -0.78 5.34 6.31
CA GLU A 27 0.18 4.39 5.73
C GLU A 27 1.05 3.72 6.82
N LEU A 28 1.51 2.50 6.55
CA LEU A 28 2.41 1.79 7.46
C LEU A 28 3.71 2.59 7.63
N LYS A 29 4.16 2.72 8.88
CA LYS A 29 5.35 3.51 9.22
C LYS A 29 6.63 2.68 9.10
N THR A 30 7.73 3.36 8.85
CA THR A 30 9.09 2.77 8.96
C THR A 30 9.25 2.05 10.30
N GLY A 31 9.81 0.85 10.27
CA GLY A 31 9.97 -0.04 11.42
C GLY A 31 8.78 -0.97 11.67
N ALA A 32 7.61 -0.72 11.10
CA ALA A 32 6.46 -1.63 11.23
C ALA A 32 6.73 -2.97 10.54
N ASN A 33 6.02 -4.02 10.94
CA ASN A 33 6.01 -5.28 10.22
C ASN A 33 5.27 -5.12 8.90
N ALA A 34 5.88 -5.53 7.79
CA ALA A 34 5.22 -5.65 6.51
C ALA A 34 4.27 -6.86 6.54
N PRO A 35 2.97 -6.68 6.24
CA PRO A 35 2.05 -7.79 6.14
C PRO A 35 2.49 -8.78 5.04
N SER A 36 2.59 -10.06 5.39
CA SER A 36 2.89 -11.10 4.39
C SER A 36 1.69 -11.33 3.48
N PHE A 37 1.95 -11.58 2.20
CA PHE A 37 0.88 -11.90 1.25
C PHE A 37 1.34 -12.88 0.18
N THR A 38 0.35 -13.56 -0.41
CA THR A 38 0.45 -14.32 -1.63
C THR A 38 -0.65 -13.84 -2.56
N ALA A 39 -0.33 -13.55 -3.82
CA ALA A 39 -1.31 -13.06 -4.80
C ALA A 39 -1.04 -13.63 -6.20
N PRO A 40 -2.09 -13.82 -7.02
CA PRO A 40 -1.92 -13.99 -8.45
C PRO A 40 -1.16 -12.79 -9.02
N ALA A 41 -0.12 -13.04 -9.79
CA ALA A 41 0.69 -12.00 -10.40
C ALA A 41 1.01 -12.32 -11.86
N ALA A 42 1.34 -11.30 -12.62
CA ALA A 42 1.76 -11.43 -14.00
C ALA A 42 3.13 -10.80 -14.23
N LEU A 43 3.99 -11.50 -14.93
CA LEU A 43 5.30 -11.05 -15.40
C LEU A 43 5.44 -11.40 -16.89
N ALA A 44 5.73 -10.43 -17.73
CA ALA A 44 5.85 -10.62 -19.17
C ALA A 44 4.66 -11.39 -19.79
N GLY A 45 3.45 -11.15 -19.28
CA GLY A 45 2.22 -11.80 -19.73
C GLY A 45 1.97 -13.22 -19.20
N GLN A 46 2.91 -13.78 -18.43
CA GLN A 46 2.77 -15.08 -17.79
C GLN A 46 2.27 -14.93 -16.35
N THR A 47 1.30 -15.75 -15.95
CA THR A 47 0.75 -15.71 -14.60
C THR A 47 1.44 -16.71 -13.68
N TYR A 48 1.57 -16.32 -12.41
CA TYR A 48 2.09 -17.17 -11.33
C TYR A 48 1.58 -16.65 -9.98
N HIS A 49 1.89 -17.35 -8.90
CA HIS A 49 1.63 -16.85 -7.55
C HIS A 49 2.89 -16.17 -7.00
N PHE A 50 2.80 -14.85 -6.77
CA PHE A 50 3.84 -14.13 -6.06
C PHE A 50 3.68 -14.36 -4.56
N VAL A 51 4.77 -14.74 -3.89
CA VAL A 51 4.82 -14.94 -2.44
C VAL A 51 5.86 -13.98 -1.87
N LEU A 52 5.43 -12.96 -1.09
CA LEU A 52 6.33 -11.94 -0.54
C LEU A 52 7.46 -12.57 0.30
N ALA A 53 7.14 -13.53 1.17
CA ALA A 53 8.12 -14.20 2.01
C ALA A 53 9.23 -14.91 1.21
N GLU A 54 8.91 -15.48 0.04
CA GLU A 54 9.91 -16.10 -0.84
C GLU A 54 10.76 -15.07 -1.58
N ALA A 55 10.18 -13.93 -1.94
CA ALA A 55 10.93 -12.83 -2.55
C ALA A 55 11.93 -12.23 -1.54
N LEU A 56 11.52 -12.04 -0.30
CA LEU A 56 12.35 -11.48 0.78
C LEU A 56 13.57 -12.36 1.12
N LYS A 57 13.53 -13.67 0.88
CA LYS A 57 14.71 -14.56 1.01
C LYS A 57 15.83 -14.21 0.03
N LYS A 58 15.51 -13.53 -1.07
CA LYS A 58 16.46 -13.17 -2.13
C LYS A 58 17.03 -11.75 -1.94
N GLY A 59 16.36 -10.90 -1.16
CA GLY A 59 16.75 -9.53 -0.91
C GLY A 59 15.54 -8.65 -0.56
N PRO A 60 15.72 -7.33 -0.46
CA PRO A 60 14.63 -6.40 -0.23
C PRO A 60 13.58 -6.46 -1.35
N VAL A 61 12.36 -6.01 -1.02
CA VAL A 61 11.26 -5.92 -2.00
C VAL A 61 10.67 -4.52 -1.97
N VAL A 62 10.58 -3.88 -3.12
CA VAL A 62 9.72 -2.71 -3.31
C VAL A 62 8.32 -3.20 -3.64
N VAL A 63 7.38 -2.93 -2.74
CA VAL A 63 5.95 -3.16 -2.94
C VAL A 63 5.32 -1.81 -3.23
N TYR A 64 4.94 -1.54 -4.49
CA TYR A 64 4.27 -0.29 -4.82
C TYR A 64 2.80 -0.52 -5.17
N PHE A 65 1.95 0.27 -4.56
CA PHE A 65 0.51 0.29 -4.79
C PHE A 65 0.16 1.40 -5.79
N TYR A 66 -0.72 1.11 -6.73
CA TYR A 66 -1.17 2.08 -7.72
C TYR A 66 -2.68 1.94 -7.97
N PRO A 67 -3.38 3.04 -8.30
CA PRO A 67 -4.83 3.07 -8.40
C PRO A 67 -5.43 2.11 -9.42
N LYS A 68 -4.93 2.16 -10.67
CA LYS A 68 -5.51 1.39 -11.77
C LYS A 68 -4.57 1.26 -12.97
N ALA A 69 -4.43 0.04 -13.47
CA ALA A 69 -3.66 -0.24 -14.70
C ALA A 69 -4.18 0.58 -15.89
N PHE A 70 -3.28 0.92 -16.80
CA PHE A 70 -3.52 1.67 -18.03
C PHE A 70 -4.00 3.12 -17.86
N THR A 71 -4.10 3.67 -16.64
CA THR A 71 -4.22 5.12 -16.47
C THR A 71 -2.89 5.80 -16.77
N SER A 72 -2.90 7.06 -17.20
CA SER A 72 -1.68 7.76 -17.64
C SER A 72 -0.59 7.77 -16.58
N GLY A 73 -0.91 8.15 -15.34
CA GLY A 73 0.06 8.20 -14.24
C GLY A 73 0.61 6.82 -13.86
N CYS A 74 -0.24 5.77 -13.83
CA CYS A 74 0.21 4.41 -13.51
C CYS A 74 1.02 3.79 -14.65
N THR A 75 0.72 4.14 -15.90
CA THR A 75 1.53 3.74 -17.07
C THR A 75 2.93 4.35 -17.00
N ILE A 76 3.03 5.65 -16.73
CA ILE A 76 4.31 6.34 -16.54
C ILE A 76 5.12 5.73 -15.39
N GLU A 77 4.48 5.50 -14.25
CA GLU A 77 5.14 4.87 -13.09
C GLU A 77 5.71 3.49 -13.42
N ALA A 78 4.91 2.65 -14.09
CA ALA A 78 5.36 1.32 -14.50
C ALA A 78 6.55 1.37 -15.48
N GLN A 79 6.53 2.31 -16.42
CA GLN A 79 7.65 2.54 -17.35
C GLN A 79 8.92 2.97 -16.61
N LEU A 80 8.82 3.90 -15.67
CA LEU A 80 9.95 4.36 -14.87
C LEU A 80 10.53 3.24 -13.98
N PHE A 81 9.69 2.40 -13.37
CA PHE A 81 10.16 1.20 -12.68
C PHE A 81 10.84 0.21 -13.62
N ALA A 82 10.30 0.01 -14.83
CA ALA A 82 10.89 -0.86 -15.83
C ALA A 82 12.28 -0.37 -16.29
N GLU A 83 12.45 0.93 -16.49
CA GLU A 83 13.74 1.57 -16.82
C GLU A 83 14.75 1.44 -15.67
N ALA A 84 14.29 1.46 -14.42
CA ALA A 84 15.12 1.35 -13.23
C ALA A 84 15.43 -0.10 -12.82
N THR A 85 14.91 -1.12 -13.52
CA THR A 85 15.00 -2.54 -13.13
C THR A 85 16.45 -2.98 -12.90
N ASP A 86 17.39 -2.58 -13.74
CA ASP A 86 18.80 -2.96 -13.61
C ASP A 86 19.44 -2.38 -12.35
N LYS A 87 19.03 -1.17 -11.92
CA LYS A 87 19.47 -0.55 -10.67
C LYS A 87 18.95 -1.32 -9.47
N PHE A 88 17.67 -1.69 -9.48
CA PHE A 88 17.09 -2.52 -8.42
C PHE A 88 17.75 -3.91 -8.36
N ALA A 89 18.02 -4.52 -9.51
CA ALA A 89 18.72 -5.81 -9.58
C ALA A 89 20.14 -5.74 -9.01
N ALA A 90 20.88 -4.65 -9.26
CA ALA A 90 22.22 -4.44 -8.67
C ALA A 90 22.17 -4.36 -7.13
N LEU A 91 21.05 -3.89 -6.57
CA LEU A 91 20.76 -3.87 -5.13
C LEU A 91 20.11 -5.17 -4.62
N LYS A 92 19.99 -6.21 -5.47
CA LYS A 92 19.27 -7.46 -5.18
C LYS A 92 17.82 -7.22 -4.76
N THR A 93 17.22 -6.13 -5.20
CA THR A 93 15.87 -5.71 -4.82
C THR A 93 14.87 -6.14 -5.88
N THR A 94 13.81 -6.82 -5.44
CA THR A 94 12.67 -7.19 -6.29
C THR A 94 11.65 -6.06 -6.30
N VAL A 95 11.07 -5.74 -7.45
CA VAL A 95 9.94 -4.79 -7.58
C VAL A 95 8.67 -5.58 -7.86
N ILE A 96 7.58 -5.26 -7.16
CA ILE A 96 6.23 -5.77 -7.39
C ILE A 96 5.22 -4.64 -7.30
N GLY A 97 4.41 -4.46 -8.35
CA GLY A 97 3.26 -3.56 -8.31
C GLY A 97 2.03 -4.29 -7.80
N VAL A 98 1.15 -3.61 -7.06
CA VAL A 98 -0.11 -4.17 -6.53
C VAL A 98 -1.26 -3.23 -6.86
N SER A 99 -2.30 -3.75 -7.47
CA SER A 99 -3.53 -3.00 -7.71
C SER A 99 -4.76 -3.90 -7.55
N GLY A 100 -5.92 -3.27 -7.53
CA GLY A 100 -7.17 -4.02 -7.50
C GLY A 100 -7.68 -4.46 -8.88
N ASP A 101 -6.86 -4.39 -9.91
CA ASP A 101 -7.22 -4.90 -11.24
C ASP A 101 -7.23 -6.43 -11.28
N ASP A 102 -7.97 -7.00 -12.22
CA ASP A 102 -8.00 -8.44 -12.46
C ASP A 102 -6.72 -8.94 -13.14
N ILE A 103 -6.46 -10.24 -13.04
CA ILE A 103 -5.22 -10.83 -13.55
C ILE A 103 -5.10 -10.76 -15.07
N GLU A 104 -6.18 -10.79 -15.82
CA GLU A 104 -6.16 -10.70 -17.29
C GLU A 104 -5.79 -9.27 -17.74
N THR A 105 -6.23 -8.27 -17.02
CA THR A 105 -5.78 -6.88 -17.19
C THR A 105 -4.30 -6.76 -16.88
N LEU A 106 -3.82 -7.34 -15.77
CA LEU A 106 -2.43 -7.26 -15.35
C LEU A 106 -1.47 -8.06 -16.25
N LYS A 107 -1.91 -9.14 -16.89
CA LYS A 107 -1.12 -9.82 -17.94
C LYS A 107 -0.73 -8.85 -19.05
N LYS A 108 -1.70 -8.10 -19.57
CA LYS A 108 -1.46 -7.11 -20.62
C LYS A 108 -0.60 -5.94 -20.11
N PHE A 109 -0.85 -5.48 -18.88
CA PHE A 109 -0.09 -4.40 -18.26
C PHE A 109 1.37 -4.79 -18.04
N SER A 110 1.64 -6.04 -17.61
CA SER A 110 2.99 -6.56 -17.41
C SER A 110 3.82 -6.65 -18.70
N GLN A 111 3.17 -6.90 -19.83
CA GLN A 111 3.83 -6.93 -21.16
C GLN A 111 4.07 -5.54 -21.71
N GLY A 112 3.08 -4.65 -21.62
CA GLY A 112 3.11 -3.30 -22.19
C GLY A 112 3.88 -2.33 -21.28
N PRO A 113 3.21 -1.61 -20.36
CA PRO A 113 3.85 -0.59 -19.53
C PRO A 113 5.01 -1.08 -18.67
N CYS A 114 4.93 -2.29 -18.11
CA CYS A 114 6.03 -2.87 -17.32
C CYS A 114 7.16 -3.44 -18.19
N GLY A 115 7.01 -3.46 -19.54
CA GLY A 115 8.02 -3.94 -20.47
C GLY A 115 8.51 -5.37 -20.22
N GLY A 116 7.73 -6.21 -19.54
CA GLY A 116 8.13 -7.56 -19.13
C GLY A 116 9.23 -7.60 -18.07
N LYS A 117 9.57 -6.49 -17.43
CA LYS A 117 10.73 -6.36 -16.56
C LYS A 117 10.48 -6.73 -15.11
N PHE A 118 9.29 -6.47 -14.59
CA PHE A 118 8.89 -6.79 -13.22
C PHE A 118 7.43 -7.23 -13.16
N ALA A 119 7.02 -7.81 -12.04
CA ALA A 119 5.70 -8.38 -11.88
C ALA A 119 4.68 -7.37 -11.33
N VAL A 120 3.41 -7.59 -11.67
CA VAL A 120 2.26 -6.90 -11.08
C VAL A 120 1.27 -7.91 -10.51
N ALA A 121 0.80 -7.69 -9.30
CA ALA A 121 -0.08 -8.58 -8.53
C ALA A 121 -1.52 -8.06 -8.47
N ALA A 122 -2.45 -8.98 -8.62
CA ALA A 122 -3.88 -8.74 -8.56
C ALA A 122 -4.39 -8.89 -7.12
N ASP A 123 -4.88 -7.81 -6.53
CA ASP A 123 -5.54 -7.78 -5.23
C ASP A 123 -7.04 -7.48 -5.40
N LEU A 124 -7.75 -8.43 -6.01
CA LEU A 124 -9.14 -8.24 -6.42
C LEU A 124 -10.10 -8.01 -5.23
N ASP A 125 -9.83 -8.63 -4.09
CA ASP A 125 -10.60 -8.50 -2.85
C ASP A 125 -10.13 -7.35 -1.95
N ARG A 126 -9.04 -6.67 -2.33
CA ARG A 126 -8.44 -5.54 -1.59
C ARG A 126 -7.84 -5.91 -0.23
N SER A 127 -7.60 -7.18 0.02
CA SER A 127 -7.05 -7.64 1.29
C SER A 127 -5.63 -7.15 1.54
N ILE A 128 -4.78 -7.12 0.50
CA ILE A 128 -3.41 -6.64 0.57
C ILE A 128 -3.39 -5.11 0.68
N ILE A 129 -4.15 -4.41 -0.17
CA ILE A 129 -4.31 -2.95 -0.13
C ILE A 129 -4.74 -2.50 1.28
N LYS A 130 -5.71 -3.21 1.88
CA LYS A 130 -6.18 -2.92 3.23
C LYS A 130 -5.11 -3.22 4.30
N ALA A 131 -4.41 -4.35 4.19
CA ALA A 131 -3.38 -4.74 5.16
C ALA A 131 -2.20 -3.76 5.20
N TYR A 132 -1.89 -3.13 4.06
CA TYR A 132 -0.84 -2.12 3.93
C TYR A 132 -1.33 -0.68 4.15
N ASP A 133 -2.59 -0.48 4.58
CA ASP A 133 -3.22 0.84 4.71
C ASP A 133 -3.08 1.69 3.42
N ALA A 134 -3.04 1.01 2.27
CA ALA A 134 -2.84 1.63 0.96
C ALA A 134 -4.16 1.97 0.24
N GLY A 135 -5.31 1.86 0.89
CA GLY A 135 -6.61 2.17 0.29
C GLY A 135 -6.88 3.66 0.13
N MET A 136 -7.55 4.06 -0.95
CA MET A 136 -8.05 5.42 -1.11
C MET A 136 -9.24 5.68 -0.18
N LEU A 137 -9.21 6.80 0.56
CA LEU A 137 -10.29 7.17 1.49
C LEU A 137 -11.63 7.40 0.78
N ILE A 138 -11.61 8.05 -0.40
CA ILE A 138 -12.82 8.42 -1.15
C ILE A 138 -13.26 7.31 -2.11
N MET A 139 -12.34 6.48 -2.58
CA MET A 139 -12.58 5.35 -3.48
C MET A 139 -11.95 4.07 -2.93
N PRO A 140 -12.58 3.40 -1.95
CA PRO A 140 -12.00 2.23 -1.27
C PRO A 140 -11.70 1.03 -2.20
N SER A 141 -12.26 1.04 -3.41
CA SER A 141 -11.97 0.06 -4.46
C SER A 141 -10.63 0.25 -5.17
N MET A 142 -9.96 1.38 -4.92
CA MET A 142 -8.65 1.72 -5.51
C MET A 142 -7.58 1.86 -4.44
N ALA A 143 -6.35 1.52 -4.80
CA ALA A 143 -5.20 1.86 -3.98
C ALA A 143 -4.82 3.33 -4.15
N ASN A 144 -4.24 3.92 -3.09
CA ASN A 144 -3.43 5.11 -3.22
C ASN A 144 -2.13 4.79 -3.96
N ARG A 145 -1.41 5.83 -4.38
CA ARG A 145 -0.05 5.66 -4.88
C ARG A 145 0.90 5.71 -3.68
N ILE A 146 1.36 4.54 -3.26
CA ILE A 146 2.26 4.36 -2.11
C ILE A 146 3.28 3.28 -2.44
N SER A 147 4.55 3.54 -2.14
CA SER A 147 5.64 2.57 -2.30
C SER A 147 6.29 2.28 -0.96
N TYR A 148 6.46 1.01 -0.66
CA TYR A 148 7.15 0.50 0.52
C TYR A 148 8.42 -0.23 0.11
N VAL A 149 9.52 0.02 0.81
CA VAL A 149 10.71 -0.84 0.76
C VAL A 149 10.65 -1.79 1.94
N VAL A 150 10.60 -3.09 1.67
CA VAL A 150 10.51 -4.14 2.70
C VAL A 150 11.84 -4.87 2.78
N THR A 151 12.39 -4.99 3.98
CA THR A 151 13.64 -5.71 4.24
C THR A 151 13.43 -7.22 4.38
N PRO A 152 14.48 -8.05 4.24
CA PRO A 152 14.40 -9.52 4.38
C PRO A 152 13.81 -10.00 5.71
N ASP A 153 13.91 -9.23 6.79
CA ASP A 153 13.29 -9.50 8.09
C ASP A 153 11.83 -9.00 8.19
N SER A 154 11.21 -8.71 7.03
CA SER A 154 9.81 -8.29 6.93
C SER A 154 9.50 -6.97 7.65
N LYS A 155 10.42 -6.02 7.64
CA LYS A 155 10.20 -4.67 8.17
C LYS A 155 10.05 -3.66 7.04
N ILE A 156 9.19 -2.66 7.26
CA ILE A 156 9.14 -1.48 6.40
C ILE A 156 10.40 -0.66 6.66
N LEU A 157 11.31 -0.60 5.70
CA LEU A 157 12.51 0.23 5.75
C LEU A 157 12.18 1.68 5.40
N PHE A 158 11.34 1.86 4.39
CA PHE A 158 11.00 3.16 3.86
C PHE A 158 9.58 3.15 3.28
N VAL A 159 8.92 4.29 3.32
CA VAL A 159 7.61 4.53 2.69
C VAL A 159 7.61 5.87 1.97
N HIS A 160 7.06 5.89 0.78
CA HIS A 160 6.77 7.09 0.01
C HIS A 160 5.32 7.09 -0.45
N SER A 161 4.61 8.19 -0.18
CA SER A 161 3.23 8.42 -0.58
C SER A 161 3.14 9.72 -1.34
N GLY A 162 2.53 9.72 -2.51
CA GLY A 162 2.41 10.91 -3.34
C GLY A 162 1.82 10.60 -4.72
N MET A 163 1.45 11.64 -5.46
CA MET A 163 0.84 11.46 -6.78
C MET A 163 1.85 11.48 -7.94
N SER A 164 3.10 11.93 -7.71
CA SER A 164 4.16 12.02 -8.73
C SER A 164 4.83 10.68 -8.98
N PRO A 165 4.65 10.04 -10.17
CA PRO A 165 5.20 8.71 -10.47
C PRO A 165 6.72 8.59 -10.35
N ASP A 166 7.45 9.62 -10.75
CA ASP A 166 8.92 9.68 -10.75
C ASP A 166 9.52 9.61 -9.34
N GLN A 167 8.84 10.21 -8.36
CA GLN A 167 9.28 10.20 -6.97
C GLN A 167 9.20 8.82 -6.33
N HIS A 168 8.29 7.96 -6.77
CA HIS A 168 8.18 6.58 -6.26
C HIS A 168 9.40 5.75 -6.63
N VAL A 169 9.93 5.92 -7.83
CA VAL A 169 11.13 5.20 -8.28
C VAL A 169 12.39 5.76 -7.63
N SER A 170 12.57 7.10 -7.68
CA SER A 170 13.78 7.74 -7.15
C SER A 170 13.92 7.61 -5.62
N SER A 171 12.80 7.57 -4.89
CA SER A 171 12.83 7.44 -3.42
C SER A 171 13.03 6.01 -2.93
N THR A 172 12.76 5.00 -3.77
CA THR A 172 12.89 3.58 -3.40
C THR A 172 14.18 2.91 -3.88
N LEU A 173 15.02 3.66 -4.62
CA LEU A 173 16.39 3.31 -5.00
C LEU A 173 17.39 3.74 -3.94
#